data_a09c0c2e53f02cbf4d706d9b1a253041
#
_entry.id   a09c0c2e53f02cbf4d706d9b1a253041
#
_cell.length_a   1.000
_cell.length_b   1.000
_cell.length_c   1.000
_cell.angle_alpha   90.00
_cell.angle_beta   90.00
_cell.angle_gamma   90.00
#
_symmetry.space_group_name_H-M   'P 1'
#
loop_
_entity.id
_entity.type
_entity.pdbx_description
1 polymer ?
#
loop_
_entity_poly.entity_id
_entity_poly.type
_entity_poly.pdbx_seq_one_letter_code
_entity_poly.pdbx_strand_id
1 'polypeptide(L)'
;MNLYSVDWKEGTGPGPRLKDIVGQERVVARLRAFAQLHESSGTAPGHILLIAPEGMGQILVAAAFAGEFGVNSIAMVKCPEFEIQGDFSALFTNLRERQFLLMSDVEFLRKFCWKGLHEIMHSNQLTLTIGQGPAARNHVMEVRPFTMIATCSKLRECPSELLDGFSLMLNLETYSRTELSEIATRIARKIDVSLEPGANELLTGGCNGSPGHLELIMRRLVRTIGQNNITSEGVRTGFQVLGIRVASPASVLESTDLQELSGVDFEKLVAGLLDRMGFQTEMTKTSGDGGIDVIANLNRAIVGGRYLFQCKRYVANNLIGAPMLRDFYGAVTADRAVKGVFITTSDFTAQAREFGDRVGLELIALPQLQELIREYGPRENSPTDSVCEVSAVSDSV
;
A
#
# COMPACT_ATOMS: atom_id res chain seq x y z
N MET A 1 3.10 -22.71 16.93
CA MET A 1 2.73 -21.26 16.92
C MET A 1 3.71 -20.50 17.82
N ASN A 2 4.36 -19.49 17.26
CA ASN A 2 5.23 -18.61 18.04
C ASN A 2 4.45 -17.35 18.45
N LEU A 3 4.17 -17.21 19.75
CA LEU A 3 3.64 -15.97 20.30
C LEU A 3 4.82 -15.02 20.53
N TYR A 4 4.89 -13.96 19.76
CA TYR A 4 5.92 -12.93 19.95
C TYR A 4 5.40 -11.89 20.92
N SER A 5 6.23 -11.48 21.87
CA SER A 5 5.99 -10.29 22.67
C SER A 5 6.74 -9.13 22.01
N VAL A 6 6.04 -8.09 21.64
CA VAL A 6 6.67 -6.85 21.23
C VAL A 6 6.79 -5.98 22.47
N ASP A 7 7.94 -6.05 23.13
CA ASP A 7 8.25 -5.28 24.33
C ASP A 7 9.02 -4.00 23.98
N TRP A 8 8.55 -2.88 24.49
CA TRP A 8 9.24 -1.59 24.33
C TRP A 8 10.15 -1.25 25.53
N LYS A 9 10.42 -2.21 26.39
CA LYS A 9 11.23 -1.99 27.61
C LYS A 9 12.74 -1.88 27.38
N GLU A 10 13.23 -2.06 26.15
CA GLU A 10 14.67 -1.96 25.85
C GLU A 10 15.21 -0.51 25.83
N GLY A 11 14.39 0.49 26.10
CA GLY A 11 14.79 1.88 26.35
C GLY A 11 14.25 2.35 27.69
N THR A 12 15.00 3.12 28.43
CA THR A 12 14.67 3.70 29.75
C THR A 12 13.50 4.70 29.74
N GLY A 13 12.54 4.58 28.80
CA GLY A 13 11.41 5.49 28.62
C GLY A 13 10.05 4.77 28.55
N PRO A 14 8.95 5.54 28.66
CA PRO A 14 7.61 5.01 28.41
C PRO A 14 7.50 4.52 26.96
N GLY A 15 6.65 3.50 26.73
CA GLY A 15 6.36 2.97 25.39
C GLY A 15 5.86 4.05 24.42
N PRO A 16 5.79 3.75 23.12
CA PRO A 16 5.34 4.72 22.11
C PRO A 16 3.91 5.19 22.40
N ARG A 17 3.64 6.43 22.08
CA ARG A 17 2.33 7.07 22.22
C ARG A 17 1.87 7.59 20.85
N LEU A 18 0.58 7.80 20.68
CA LEU A 18 0.03 8.36 19.43
C LEU A 18 0.62 9.73 19.05
N LYS A 19 1.05 10.52 20.04
CA LYS A 19 1.75 11.80 19.82
C LYS A 19 3.14 11.65 19.17
N ASP A 20 3.74 10.49 19.28
CA ASP A 20 5.10 10.20 18.79
C ASP A 20 5.10 9.68 17.35
N ILE A 21 3.92 9.38 16.79
CA ILE A 21 3.76 8.98 15.39
C ILE A 21 4.03 10.18 14.48
N VAL A 22 4.90 9.99 13.51
CA VAL A 22 5.14 10.97 12.44
C VAL A 22 4.12 10.73 11.35
N GLY A 23 3.49 11.81 10.86
CA GLY A 23 2.45 11.71 9.84
C GLY A 23 1.20 10.96 10.32
N GLN A 24 0.44 10.41 9.37
CA GLN A 24 -0.80 9.65 9.65
C GLN A 24 -1.82 10.45 10.48
N GLU A 25 -1.90 11.75 10.30
CA GLU A 25 -2.67 12.67 11.17
C GLU A 25 -4.13 12.26 11.32
N ARG A 26 -4.77 11.82 10.22
CA ARG A 26 -6.16 11.37 10.24
C ARG A 26 -6.33 10.08 11.04
N VAL A 27 -5.41 9.13 10.87
CA VAL A 27 -5.41 7.86 11.60
C VAL A 27 -5.19 8.11 13.09
N VAL A 28 -4.18 8.91 13.43
CA VAL A 28 -3.85 9.29 14.82
C VAL A 28 -5.01 10.01 15.49
N ALA A 29 -5.66 10.96 14.81
CA ALA A 29 -6.81 11.68 15.34
C ALA A 29 -8.00 10.74 15.65
N ARG A 30 -8.31 9.82 14.74
CA ARG A 30 -9.37 8.83 14.95
C ARG A 30 -9.04 7.84 16.06
N LEU A 31 -7.82 7.36 16.16
CA LEU A 31 -7.37 6.48 17.25
C LEU A 31 -7.41 7.18 18.59
N ARG A 32 -7.01 8.45 18.65
CA ARG A 32 -7.08 9.25 19.89
C ARG A 32 -8.52 9.44 20.35
N ALA A 33 -9.42 9.81 19.44
CA ALA A 33 -10.84 9.92 19.76
C ALA A 33 -11.42 8.59 20.25
N PHE A 34 -11.05 7.48 19.58
CA PHE A 34 -11.48 6.14 19.97
C PHE A 34 -10.94 5.73 21.34
N ALA A 35 -9.68 6.05 21.66
CA ALA A 35 -9.09 5.80 22.98
C ALA A 35 -9.84 6.58 24.08
N GLN A 36 -10.11 7.87 23.86
CA GLN A 36 -10.82 8.73 24.83
C GLN A 36 -12.23 8.22 25.17
N LEU A 37 -12.95 7.68 24.17
CA LEU A 37 -14.29 7.11 24.40
C LEU A 37 -14.24 5.89 25.33
N HIS A 38 -13.15 5.11 25.33
CA HIS A 38 -13.03 3.86 26.10
C HIS A 38 -12.23 4.00 27.40
N GLU A 39 -11.44 5.05 27.53
CA GLU A 39 -10.67 5.32 28.75
C GLU A 39 -11.56 5.53 29.98
N SER A 40 -12.68 6.21 29.79
CA SER A 40 -13.66 6.49 30.85
C SER A 40 -14.57 5.29 31.18
N SER A 41 -14.75 4.35 30.26
CA SER A 41 -15.68 3.23 30.43
C SER A 41 -15.12 2.06 31.26
N GLY A 42 -13.80 2.00 31.40
CA GLY A 42 -13.13 0.87 32.07
C GLY A 42 -13.24 -0.48 31.33
N THR A 43 -13.83 -0.51 30.14
CA THR A 43 -13.97 -1.71 29.30
C THR A 43 -12.81 -1.81 28.30
N ALA A 44 -12.54 -3.01 27.78
CA ALA A 44 -11.61 -3.18 26.68
C ALA A 44 -12.13 -2.43 25.45
N PRO A 45 -11.30 -1.61 24.77
CA PRO A 45 -11.69 -1.02 23.49
C PRO A 45 -12.08 -2.10 22.48
N GLY A 46 -12.95 -1.75 21.55
CA GLY A 46 -13.33 -2.64 20.45
C GLY A 46 -12.14 -2.98 19.53
N HIS A 47 -12.34 -3.92 18.64
CA HIS A 47 -11.31 -4.39 17.72
C HIS A 47 -11.04 -3.38 16.60
N ILE A 48 -9.77 -3.30 16.16
CA ILE A 48 -9.28 -2.34 15.17
C ILE A 48 -8.62 -3.07 14.01
N LEU A 49 -8.91 -2.65 12.76
CA LEU A 49 -8.22 -3.11 11.57
C LEU A 49 -7.40 -1.96 10.96
N LEU A 50 -6.08 -2.17 10.83
CA LEU A 50 -5.15 -1.28 10.15
C LEU A 50 -4.87 -1.81 8.75
N ILE A 51 -5.24 -1.06 7.75
CA ILE A 51 -5.15 -1.45 6.34
C ILE A 51 -4.01 -0.67 5.71
N ALA A 52 -2.96 -1.35 5.28
CA ALA A 52 -1.84 -0.77 4.55
C ALA A 52 -0.92 -1.85 3.99
N PRO A 53 -0.14 -1.57 2.93
CA PRO A 53 0.98 -2.40 2.51
C PRO A 53 1.97 -2.63 3.66
N GLU A 54 2.76 -3.70 3.57
CA GLU A 54 3.79 -4.01 4.57
C GLU A 54 4.80 -2.85 4.71
N GLY A 55 5.24 -2.60 5.94
CA GLY A 55 6.24 -1.58 6.22
C GLY A 55 5.71 -0.15 6.41
N MET A 56 4.41 0.05 6.43
CA MET A 56 3.79 1.37 6.64
C MET A 56 3.65 1.76 8.14
N GLY A 57 4.29 1.02 9.04
CA GLY A 57 4.31 1.35 10.47
C GLY A 57 3.13 0.80 11.27
N GLN A 58 2.37 -0.17 10.77
CA GLN A 58 1.19 -0.74 11.43
C GLN A 58 1.49 -1.20 12.86
N ILE A 59 2.65 -1.88 13.07
CA ILE A 59 3.06 -2.37 14.40
C ILE A 59 3.31 -1.20 15.35
N LEU A 60 3.95 -0.12 14.87
CA LEU A 60 4.21 1.07 15.69
C LEU A 60 2.91 1.80 16.05
N VAL A 61 1.98 1.89 15.09
CA VAL A 61 0.66 2.51 15.33
C VAL A 61 -0.14 1.70 16.35
N ALA A 62 -0.14 0.36 16.22
CA ALA A 62 -0.78 -0.54 17.18
C ALA A 62 -0.20 -0.39 18.57
N ALA A 63 1.13 -0.33 18.65
CA ALA A 63 1.86 -0.11 19.89
C ALA A 63 1.54 1.23 20.54
N ALA A 64 1.54 2.29 19.74
CA ALA A 64 1.23 3.63 20.21
C ALA A 64 -0.21 3.75 20.74
N PHE A 65 -1.15 3.07 20.08
CA PHE A 65 -2.54 3.00 20.55
C PHE A 65 -2.64 2.26 21.89
N ALA A 66 -2.03 1.07 22.03
CA ALA A 66 -2.01 0.35 23.30
C ALA A 66 -1.30 1.15 24.41
N GLY A 67 -0.28 1.92 24.01
CA GLY A 67 0.42 2.85 24.91
C GLY A 67 -0.51 3.88 25.55
N GLU A 68 -1.56 4.38 24.86
CA GLU A 68 -2.52 5.31 25.48
C GLU A 68 -3.23 4.70 26.71
N PHE A 69 -3.38 3.39 26.75
CA PHE A 69 -3.93 2.66 27.89
C PHE A 69 -2.87 2.19 28.92
N GLY A 70 -1.66 2.73 28.85
CA GLY A 70 -0.58 2.37 29.78
C GLY A 70 0.06 1.00 29.55
N VAL A 71 -0.21 0.37 28.40
CA VAL A 71 0.33 -0.94 28.04
C VAL A 71 1.74 -0.77 27.45
N ASN A 72 2.69 -1.53 27.99
CA ASN A 72 4.11 -1.46 27.58
C ASN A 72 4.55 -2.66 26.73
N SER A 73 3.68 -3.63 26.50
CA SER A 73 3.94 -4.76 25.61
C SER A 73 2.66 -5.28 25.00
N ILE A 74 2.71 -5.71 23.74
CA ILE A 74 1.59 -6.32 23.04
C ILE A 74 1.97 -7.73 22.64
N ALA A 75 1.07 -8.70 22.86
CA ALA A 75 1.20 -10.02 22.28
C ALA A 75 1.00 -9.91 20.76
N MET A 76 1.87 -10.52 19.98
CA MET A 76 1.81 -10.51 18.51
C MET A 76 1.79 -11.93 17.96
N VAL A 77 0.95 -12.15 16.97
CA VAL A 77 0.89 -13.39 16.21
C VAL A 77 0.75 -13.09 14.73
N LYS A 78 1.38 -13.90 13.89
CA LYS A 78 1.20 -13.85 12.44
C LYS A 78 0.14 -14.85 12.02
N CYS A 79 -0.89 -14.39 11.32
CA CYS A 79 -2.01 -15.24 10.90
C CYS A 79 -1.61 -16.44 10.03
N PRO A 80 -0.62 -16.35 9.11
CA PRO A 80 -0.13 -17.51 8.36
C PRO A 80 0.45 -18.65 9.22
N GLU A 81 0.87 -18.38 10.46
CA GLU A 81 1.45 -19.38 11.36
C GLU A 81 0.43 -20.30 12.03
N PHE A 82 -0.88 -20.04 11.88
CA PHE A 82 -1.92 -20.95 12.36
C PHE A 82 -2.03 -22.17 11.42
N GLU A 83 -1.36 -23.25 11.74
CA GLU A 83 -1.40 -24.47 10.96
C GLU A 83 -2.57 -25.38 11.34
N ILE A 84 -2.91 -25.43 12.62
CA ILE A 84 -3.98 -26.27 13.17
C ILE A 84 -4.94 -25.45 14.06
N GLN A 85 -6.18 -25.92 14.15
CA GLN A 85 -7.22 -25.27 14.95
C GLN A 85 -6.85 -25.20 16.46
N GLY A 86 -6.07 -26.15 16.95
CA GLY A 86 -5.61 -26.19 18.34
C GLY A 86 -4.74 -24.97 18.70
N ASP A 87 -3.86 -24.53 17.81
CA ASP A 87 -3.02 -23.35 18.04
C ASP A 87 -3.86 -22.08 18.15
N PHE A 88 -4.86 -21.93 17.27
CA PHE A 88 -5.80 -20.82 17.30
C PHE A 88 -6.57 -20.80 18.65
N SER A 89 -7.12 -21.93 19.05
CA SER A 89 -7.88 -22.03 20.29
C SER A 89 -7.01 -21.76 21.52
N ALA A 90 -5.78 -22.30 21.54
CA ALA A 90 -4.83 -22.08 22.64
C ALA A 90 -4.45 -20.60 22.82
N LEU A 91 -4.36 -19.84 21.70
CA LEU A 91 -4.11 -18.41 21.78
C LEU A 91 -5.19 -17.71 22.60
N PHE A 92 -6.46 -17.88 22.20
CA PHE A 92 -7.57 -17.12 22.80
C PHE A 92 -7.93 -17.57 24.21
N THR A 93 -7.73 -18.84 24.55
CA THR A 93 -7.94 -19.34 25.92
C THR A 93 -6.90 -18.86 26.92
N ASN A 94 -5.70 -18.49 26.46
CA ASN A 94 -4.62 -17.99 27.30
C ASN A 94 -4.56 -16.45 27.40
N LEU A 95 -5.46 -15.72 26.73
CA LEU A 95 -5.50 -14.26 26.81
C LEU A 95 -5.86 -13.81 28.24
N ARG A 96 -5.21 -12.73 28.66
CA ARG A 96 -5.54 -12.04 29.91
C ARG A 96 -6.66 -11.04 29.65
N GLU A 97 -7.39 -10.74 30.69
CA GLU A 97 -8.41 -9.69 30.62
C GLU A 97 -7.78 -8.35 30.21
N ARG A 98 -8.45 -7.66 29.28
CA ARG A 98 -8.01 -6.36 28.72
C ARG A 98 -6.63 -6.38 28.04
N GLN A 99 -6.18 -7.55 27.61
CA GLN A 99 -4.93 -7.69 26.87
C GLN A 99 -5.09 -7.11 25.47
N PHE A 100 -4.02 -6.48 24.97
CA PHE A 100 -3.89 -6.10 23.55
C PHE A 100 -3.21 -7.24 22.79
N LEU A 101 -3.83 -7.64 21.67
CA LEU A 101 -3.34 -8.65 20.75
C LEU A 101 -3.17 -8.06 19.38
N LEU A 102 -1.98 -8.11 18.82
CA LEU A 102 -1.71 -7.75 17.42
C LEU A 102 -1.74 -9.03 16.56
N MET A 103 -2.67 -9.08 15.61
CA MET A 103 -2.76 -10.14 14.61
C MET A 103 -2.35 -9.58 13.25
N SER A 104 -1.18 -9.99 12.74
CA SER A 104 -0.71 -9.51 11.45
C SER A 104 -1.20 -10.40 10.31
N ASP A 105 -1.49 -9.73 9.18
CA ASP A 105 -1.80 -10.36 7.90
C ASP A 105 -3.06 -11.25 7.97
N VAL A 106 -4.16 -10.65 8.49
CA VAL A 106 -5.42 -11.39 8.73
C VAL A 106 -6.07 -11.92 7.45
N GLU A 107 -5.76 -11.36 6.29
CA GLU A 107 -6.20 -11.88 5.00
C GLU A 107 -5.67 -13.29 4.70
N PHE A 108 -4.54 -13.68 5.32
CA PHE A 108 -3.96 -15.03 5.21
C PHE A 108 -4.39 -15.98 6.33
N LEU A 109 -5.30 -15.55 7.20
CA LEU A 109 -5.87 -16.42 8.21
C LEU A 109 -6.58 -17.60 7.55
N ARG A 110 -6.34 -18.80 8.05
CA ARG A 110 -6.95 -20.04 7.50
C ARG A 110 -8.47 -20.03 7.68
N LYS A 111 -9.20 -20.53 6.67
CA LYS A 111 -10.68 -20.57 6.67
C LYS A 111 -11.30 -21.20 7.91
N PHE A 112 -10.67 -22.22 8.48
CA PHE A 112 -11.16 -22.87 9.69
C PHE A 112 -11.12 -21.97 10.94
N CYS A 113 -10.26 -20.94 10.95
CA CYS A 113 -10.19 -19.96 12.03
C CYS A 113 -11.25 -18.84 11.90
N TRP A 114 -11.79 -18.58 10.69
CA TRP A 114 -12.65 -17.41 10.46
C TRP A 114 -13.89 -17.43 11.32
N LYS A 115 -14.60 -18.58 11.36
CA LYS A 115 -15.80 -18.72 12.18
C LYS A 115 -15.52 -18.51 13.67
N GLY A 116 -14.43 -19.11 14.17
CA GLY A 116 -14.03 -18.96 15.57
C GLY A 116 -13.66 -17.50 15.90
N LEU A 117 -12.93 -16.80 15.01
CA LEU A 117 -12.58 -15.41 15.22
C LEU A 117 -13.80 -14.51 15.22
N HIS A 118 -14.75 -14.73 14.30
CA HIS A 118 -16.02 -14.02 14.27
C HIS A 118 -16.83 -14.20 15.59
N GLU A 119 -16.94 -15.45 16.09
CA GLU A 119 -17.62 -15.74 17.35
C GLU A 119 -16.94 -15.00 18.53
N ILE A 120 -15.61 -15.02 18.58
CA ILE A 120 -14.84 -14.34 19.62
C ILE A 120 -15.07 -12.84 19.59
N MET A 121 -15.05 -12.22 18.40
CA MET A 121 -15.22 -10.77 18.26
C MET A 121 -16.61 -10.27 18.67
N HIS A 122 -17.65 -11.08 18.47
CA HIS A 122 -19.02 -10.69 18.74
C HIS A 122 -19.53 -11.07 20.11
N SER A 123 -19.13 -12.25 20.63
CA SER A 123 -19.71 -12.83 21.85
C SER A 123 -18.71 -13.15 22.94
N ASN A 124 -17.40 -12.95 22.70
CA ASN A 124 -16.34 -13.43 23.56
C ASN A 124 -16.43 -14.95 23.84
N GLN A 125 -16.89 -15.71 22.87
CA GLN A 125 -17.04 -17.17 22.96
C GLN A 125 -16.32 -17.84 21.80
N LEU A 126 -15.82 -19.05 22.05
CA LEU A 126 -15.21 -19.92 21.04
C LEU A 126 -15.82 -21.31 21.13
N THR A 127 -16.47 -21.74 20.06
CA THR A 127 -17.04 -23.08 19.94
C THR A 127 -16.00 -24.06 19.40
N LEU A 128 -15.62 -25.05 20.19
CA LEU A 128 -14.73 -26.13 19.82
C LEU A 128 -15.52 -27.42 19.56
N THR A 129 -15.32 -28.04 18.40
CA THR A 129 -15.88 -29.35 18.10
C THR A 129 -14.85 -30.42 18.50
N ILE A 130 -15.18 -31.24 19.50
CA ILE A 130 -14.31 -32.32 20.01
C ILE A 130 -14.85 -33.65 19.46
N GLY A 131 -14.01 -34.44 18.81
CA GLY A 131 -14.36 -35.72 18.19
C GLY A 131 -14.68 -35.63 16.70
N GLN A 132 -15.03 -36.75 16.10
CA GLN A 132 -15.39 -36.87 14.68
C GLN A 132 -16.69 -37.63 14.49
N GLY A 133 -17.40 -37.34 13.40
CA GLY A 133 -18.66 -38.00 13.04
C GLY A 133 -19.80 -37.73 14.01
N PRO A 134 -20.79 -38.63 14.12
CA PRO A 134 -22.00 -38.42 14.94
C PRO A 134 -21.74 -38.29 16.45
N ALA A 135 -20.57 -38.68 16.92
CA ALA A 135 -20.17 -38.57 18.34
C ALA A 135 -19.46 -37.22 18.65
N ALA A 136 -19.26 -36.37 17.68
CA ALA A 136 -18.66 -35.06 17.90
C ALA A 136 -19.54 -34.19 18.85
N ARG A 137 -18.91 -33.53 19.79
CA ARG A 137 -19.55 -32.65 20.77
C ARG A 137 -19.01 -31.25 20.65
N ASN A 138 -19.88 -30.27 20.66
CA ASN A 138 -19.51 -28.85 20.75
C ASN A 138 -19.28 -28.46 22.20
N HIS A 139 -18.14 -27.86 22.47
CA HIS A 139 -17.78 -27.27 23.76
C HIS A 139 -17.60 -25.76 23.56
N VAL A 140 -18.39 -24.95 24.25
CA VAL A 140 -18.29 -23.49 24.21
C VAL A 140 -17.37 -23.05 25.32
N MET A 141 -16.33 -22.29 24.95
CA MET A 141 -15.36 -21.71 25.89
C MET A 141 -15.54 -20.19 25.92
N GLU A 142 -15.49 -19.62 27.10
CA GLU A 142 -15.48 -18.16 27.27
C GLU A 142 -14.06 -17.61 27.04
N VAL A 143 -13.97 -16.55 26.24
CA VAL A 143 -12.73 -15.79 25.99
C VAL A 143 -12.80 -14.50 26.82
N ARG A 144 -11.74 -14.21 27.56
CA ARG A 144 -11.68 -12.97 28.35
C ARG A 144 -11.73 -11.74 27.41
N PRO A 145 -12.43 -10.67 27.78
CA PRO A 145 -12.47 -9.44 26.99
C PRO A 145 -11.06 -8.92 26.71
N PHE A 146 -10.78 -8.66 25.44
CA PHE A 146 -9.48 -8.20 24.94
C PHE A 146 -9.67 -7.22 23.77
N THR A 147 -8.62 -6.51 23.41
CA THR A 147 -8.59 -5.68 22.22
C THR A 147 -7.68 -6.30 21.16
N MET A 148 -8.23 -6.62 20.00
CA MET A 148 -7.47 -7.05 18.86
C MET A 148 -7.16 -5.85 17.95
N ILE A 149 -5.89 -5.72 17.58
CA ILE A 149 -5.48 -4.85 16.50
C ILE A 149 -4.99 -5.75 15.38
N ALA A 150 -5.72 -5.77 14.28
CA ALA A 150 -5.38 -6.60 13.13
C ALA A 150 -4.73 -5.75 12.05
N THR A 151 -3.83 -6.35 11.25
CA THR A 151 -3.29 -5.71 10.04
C THR A 151 -3.70 -6.48 8.81
N CYS A 152 -3.94 -5.76 7.72
CA CYS A 152 -4.33 -6.29 6.42
C CYS A 152 -3.71 -5.43 5.31
N SER A 153 -3.14 -6.06 4.29
CA SER A 153 -2.66 -5.36 3.09
C SER A 153 -3.69 -5.36 1.96
N LYS A 154 -4.56 -6.38 1.91
CA LYS A 154 -5.53 -6.58 0.84
C LYS A 154 -6.93 -6.83 1.39
N LEU A 155 -7.65 -5.76 1.68
CA LEU A 155 -8.99 -5.81 2.26
C LEU A 155 -9.96 -6.73 1.49
N ARG A 156 -9.83 -6.83 0.16
CA ARG A 156 -10.68 -7.67 -0.69
C ARG A 156 -10.48 -9.17 -0.45
N GLU A 157 -9.37 -9.58 0.14
CA GLU A 157 -9.08 -10.97 0.48
C GLU A 157 -9.63 -11.36 1.87
N CYS A 158 -10.07 -10.37 2.67
CA CYS A 158 -10.72 -10.60 3.95
C CYS A 158 -12.21 -10.96 3.76
N PRO A 159 -12.74 -11.96 4.47
CA PRO A 159 -14.15 -12.26 4.47
C PRO A 159 -14.98 -11.11 5.06
N SER A 160 -16.15 -10.83 4.45
CA SER A 160 -17.05 -9.78 4.94
C SER A 160 -17.47 -9.99 6.40
N GLU A 161 -17.73 -11.24 6.77
CA GLU A 161 -18.13 -11.62 8.13
C GLU A 161 -17.05 -11.26 9.17
N LEU A 162 -15.77 -11.34 8.79
CA LEU A 162 -14.69 -10.94 9.67
C LEU A 162 -14.62 -9.42 9.83
N LEU A 163 -14.91 -8.67 8.76
CA LEU A 163 -14.85 -7.21 8.76
C LEU A 163 -15.90 -6.59 9.67
N ASP A 164 -17.07 -7.20 9.79
CA ASP A 164 -18.17 -6.72 10.64
C ASP A 164 -17.82 -6.74 12.14
N GLY A 165 -16.82 -7.52 12.55
CA GLY A 165 -16.34 -7.57 13.94
C GLY A 165 -15.42 -6.41 14.34
N PHE A 166 -14.94 -5.60 13.39
CA PHE A 166 -14.06 -4.48 13.70
C PHE A 166 -14.85 -3.21 13.99
N SER A 167 -14.63 -2.63 15.18
CA SER A 167 -15.24 -1.35 15.58
C SER A 167 -14.64 -0.17 14.84
N LEU A 168 -13.40 -0.30 14.36
CA LEU A 168 -12.69 0.76 13.66
C LEU A 168 -11.79 0.19 12.55
N MET A 169 -11.98 0.68 11.33
CA MET A 169 -11.11 0.35 10.19
C MET A 169 -10.40 1.62 9.72
N LEU A 170 -9.07 1.55 9.57
CA LEU A 170 -8.20 2.66 9.27
C LEU A 170 -7.22 2.32 8.16
N ASN A 171 -7.22 3.13 7.11
CA ASN A 171 -6.22 3.06 6.06
C ASN A 171 -5.03 3.94 6.44
N LEU A 172 -3.81 3.37 6.48
CA LEU A 172 -2.59 4.14 6.59
C LEU A 172 -2.23 4.68 5.21
N GLU A 173 -1.84 5.95 5.18
CA GLU A 173 -1.46 6.66 3.95
C GLU A 173 0.06 6.54 3.73
N THR A 174 0.49 6.72 2.47
CA THR A 174 1.92 6.81 2.15
C THR A 174 2.52 8.06 2.77
N TYR A 175 3.76 7.96 3.22
CA TYR A 175 4.45 9.06 3.87
C TYR A 175 5.04 10.04 2.85
N SER A 176 4.92 11.32 3.13
CA SER A 176 5.60 12.39 2.39
C SER A 176 7.12 12.34 2.59
N ARG A 177 7.87 12.98 1.70
CA ARG A 177 9.33 13.06 1.84
C ARG A 177 9.77 13.76 3.13
N THR A 178 9.03 14.76 3.58
CA THR A 178 9.30 15.48 4.84
C THR A 178 9.12 14.57 6.05
N GLU A 179 8.02 13.80 6.10
CA GLU A 179 7.78 12.82 7.14
C GLU A 179 8.83 11.70 7.14
N LEU A 180 9.18 11.18 5.95
CA LEU A 180 10.24 10.17 5.81
C LEU A 180 11.61 10.70 6.24
N SER A 181 11.91 11.97 5.99
CA SER A 181 13.14 12.63 6.44
C SER A 181 13.22 12.67 7.96
N GLU A 182 12.13 13.01 8.63
CA GLU A 182 12.04 12.94 10.08
C GLU A 182 12.18 11.51 10.61
N ILE A 183 11.51 10.55 9.97
CA ILE A 183 11.61 9.13 10.32
C ILE A 183 13.04 8.62 10.12
N ALA A 184 13.73 8.97 9.01
CA ALA A 184 15.13 8.62 8.78
C ALA A 184 16.05 9.12 9.91
N THR A 185 15.82 10.34 10.36
CA THR A 185 16.58 10.93 11.49
C THR A 185 16.33 10.15 12.80
N ARG A 186 15.08 9.72 13.05
CA ARG A 186 14.74 8.90 14.22
C ARG A 186 15.37 7.50 14.13
N ILE A 187 15.33 6.87 12.93
CA ILE A 187 15.98 5.57 12.69
C ILE A 187 17.49 5.68 12.89
N ALA A 188 18.13 6.72 12.34
CA ALA A 188 19.58 6.93 12.48
C ALA A 188 20.00 6.96 13.95
N ARG A 189 19.26 7.70 14.80
CA ARG A 189 19.49 7.73 16.25
C ARG A 189 19.32 6.35 16.90
N LYS A 190 18.30 5.58 16.49
CA LYS A 190 18.02 4.24 17.02
C LYS A 190 19.12 3.23 16.70
N ILE A 191 19.77 3.36 15.54
CA ILE A 191 20.85 2.45 15.09
C ILE A 191 22.25 3.01 15.37
N ASP A 192 22.34 4.11 16.10
CA ASP A 192 23.58 4.81 16.48
C ASP A 192 24.43 5.19 15.26
N VAL A 193 23.81 5.85 14.30
CA VAL A 193 24.44 6.27 13.04
C VAL A 193 24.22 7.77 12.83
N SER A 194 25.26 8.48 12.38
CA SER A 194 25.13 9.84 11.90
C SER A 194 24.61 9.86 10.45
N LEU A 195 23.74 10.82 10.14
CA LEU A 195 23.09 10.98 8.85
C LEU A 195 23.36 12.38 8.30
N GLU A 196 24.05 12.47 7.17
CA GLU A 196 24.26 13.71 6.46
C GLU A 196 22.96 14.23 5.82
N PRO A 197 22.66 15.53 5.83
CA PRO A 197 21.43 16.07 5.25
C PRO A 197 21.18 15.65 3.80
N GLY A 198 22.18 15.71 2.92
CA GLY A 198 22.06 15.26 1.52
C GLY A 198 21.83 13.76 1.36
N ALA A 199 22.35 12.94 2.30
CA ALA A 199 22.11 11.50 2.33
C ALA A 199 20.62 11.20 2.67
N ASN A 200 20.02 12.00 3.54
CA ASN A 200 18.63 11.86 3.92
C ASN A 200 17.67 12.03 2.71
N GLU A 201 17.93 13.02 1.87
CA GLU A 201 17.14 13.24 0.65
C GLU A 201 17.22 12.04 -0.33
N LEU A 202 18.42 11.47 -0.50
CA LEU A 202 18.64 10.30 -1.35
C LEU A 202 17.93 9.05 -0.79
N LEU A 203 18.01 8.82 0.53
CA LEU A 203 17.34 7.71 1.21
C LEU A 203 15.83 7.76 1.05
N THR A 204 15.24 8.94 1.27
CA THR A 204 13.79 9.13 1.14
C THR A 204 13.29 8.96 -0.29
N GLY A 205 14.14 9.24 -1.29
CA GLY A 205 13.86 8.95 -2.70
C GLY A 205 13.87 7.46 -3.05
N GLY A 206 14.58 6.63 -2.28
CA GLY A 206 14.73 5.19 -2.56
C GLY A 206 13.76 4.28 -1.82
N CYS A 207 12.94 4.80 -0.90
CA CYS A 207 12.10 3.97 -0.01
C CYS A 207 10.61 3.86 -0.41
N ASN A 208 10.20 4.41 -1.55
CA ASN A 208 8.84 4.32 -2.09
C ASN A 208 7.73 4.69 -1.08
N GLY A 209 7.95 5.71 -0.26
CA GLY A 209 6.94 6.16 0.72
C GLY A 209 6.77 5.25 1.93
N SER A 210 7.60 4.21 2.12
CA SER A 210 7.49 3.22 3.19
C SER A 210 8.58 3.39 4.27
N PRO A 211 8.22 3.67 5.53
CA PRO A 211 9.17 3.72 6.64
C PRO A 211 9.93 2.42 6.89
N GLY A 212 9.26 1.28 6.74
CA GLY A 212 9.88 -0.03 6.90
C GLY A 212 10.95 -0.30 5.82
N HIS A 213 10.66 0.10 4.58
CA HIS A 213 11.64 0.00 3.51
C HIS A 213 12.82 0.96 3.74
N LEU A 214 12.57 2.17 4.25
CA LEU A 214 13.60 3.11 4.64
C LEU A 214 14.53 2.52 5.73
N GLU A 215 13.99 1.95 6.80
CA GLU A 215 14.78 1.30 7.85
C GLU A 215 15.61 0.14 7.31
N LEU A 216 15.02 -0.69 6.45
CA LEU A 216 15.72 -1.80 5.80
C LEU A 216 16.91 -1.32 4.95
N ILE A 217 16.71 -0.28 4.14
CA ILE A 217 17.75 0.34 3.32
C ILE A 217 18.87 0.87 4.23
N MET A 218 18.55 1.65 5.24
CA MET A 218 19.55 2.22 6.16
C MET A 218 20.38 1.14 6.84
N ARG A 219 19.75 0.08 7.35
CA ARG A 219 20.45 -1.05 7.98
C ARG A 219 21.37 -1.80 6.99
N ARG A 220 20.93 -1.98 5.74
CA ARG A 220 21.74 -2.60 4.68
C ARG A 220 22.94 -1.73 4.33
N LEU A 221 22.74 -0.41 4.18
CA LEU A 221 23.82 0.54 3.89
C LEU A 221 24.91 0.51 4.97
N VAL A 222 24.52 0.59 6.24
CA VAL A 222 25.48 0.52 7.37
C VAL A 222 26.31 -0.76 7.32
N ARG A 223 25.70 -1.90 7.03
CA ARG A 223 26.41 -3.18 6.89
C ARG A 223 27.33 -3.24 5.68
N THR A 224 26.92 -2.62 4.57
CA THR A 224 27.68 -2.65 3.30
C THR A 224 28.85 -1.67 3.31
N ILE A 225 28.65 -0.47 3.88
CA ILE A 225 29.66 0.59 3.93
C ILE A 225 30.63 0.37 5.11
N GLY A 226 30.18 -0.31 6.17
CA GLY A 226 30.98 -0.57 7.38
C GLY A 226 31.29 0.68 8.20
N GLN A 227 30.55 1.77 8.02
CA GLN A 227 30.75 3.06 8.68
C GLN A 227 29.48 3.47 9.43
N ASN A 228 29.64 4.07 10.60
CA ASN A 228 28.56 4.64 11.37
C ASN A 228 28.16 6.06 10.91
N ASN A 229 28.59 6.47 9.73
CA ASN A 229 28.22 7.72 9.10
C ASN A 229 27.67 7.46 7.70
N ILE A 230 26.40 7.80 7.48
CA ILE A 230 25.76 7.69 6.18
C ILE A 230 25.91 9.03 5.46
N THR A 231 26.84 9.07 4.50
CA THR A 231 27.09 10.22 3.63
C THR A 231 26.33 10.10 2.31
N SER A 232 26.15 11.22 1.61
CA SER A 232 25.53 11.23 0.28
C SER A 232 26.25 10.33 -0.73
N GLU A 233 27.59 10.30 -0.68
CA GLU A 233 28.41 9.42 -1.53
C GLU A 233 28.25 7.95 -1.12
N GLY A 234 28.24 7.67 0.18
CA GLY A 234 27.99 6.33 0.71
C GLY A 234 26.61 5.79 0.29
N VAL A 235 25.57 6.62 0.30
CA VAL A 235 24.23 6.22 -0.17
C VAL A 235 24.25 5.89 -1.66
N ARG A 236 24.86 6.73 -2.51
CA ARG A 236 24.95 6.48 -3.96
C ARG A 236 25.70 5.18 -4.27
N THR A 237 26.87 5.00 -3.68
CA THR A 237 27.67 3.78 -3.83
C THR A 237 26.93 2.55 -3.30
N GLY A 238 26.35 2.65 -2.11
CA GLY A 238 25.58 1.58 -1.51
C GLY A 238 24.33 1.22 -2.34
N PHE A 239 23.62 2.18 -2.87
CA PHE A 239 22.47 1.94 -3.76
C PHE A 239 22.87 1.22 -5.04
N GLN A 240 24.01 1.61 -5.63
CA GLN A 240 24.57 0.92 -6.79
C GLN A 240 24.92 -0.55 -6.47
N VAL A 241 25.59 -0.80 -5.35
CA VAL A 241 25.96 -2.15 -4.91
C VAL A 241 24.74 -3.00 -4.56
N LEU A 242 23.75 -2.42 -3.90
CA LEU A 242 22.51 -3.09 -3.48
C LEU A 242 21.47 -3.20 -4.59
N GLY A 243 21.73 -2.64 -5.78
CA GLY A 243 20.77 -2.59 -6.89
C GLY A 243 19.52 -1.75 -6.56
N ILE A 244 19.61 -0.86 -5.57
CA ILE A 244 18.51 0.03 -5.19
C ILE A 244 18.50 1.19 -6.18
N ARG A 245 17.42 1.31 -6.92
CA ARG A 245 17.23 2.45 -7.81
C ARG A 245 16.62 3.60 -7.01
N VAL A 246 17.35 4.70 -6.92
CA VAL A 246 16.76 5.96 -6.46
C VAL A 246 15.79 6.39 -7.54
N ALA A 247 14.54 6.57 -7.21
CA ALA A 247 13.70 7.40 -8.04
C ALA A 247 14.33 8.81 -8.02
N SER A 248 15.05 9.14 -9.09
CA SER A 248 15.64 10.47 -9.25
C SER A 248 14.53 11.51 -9.03
N PRO A 249 14.80 12.66 -8.40
CA PRO A 249 13.83 13.77 -8.36
C PRO A 249 13.32 14.15 -9.75
N ALA A 250 14.09 13.85 -10.80
CA ALA A 250 13.70 14.06 -12.20
C ALA A 250 12.78 12.97 -12.78
N SER A 251 12.52 11.85 -12.08
CA SER A 251 11.72 10.73 -12.61
C SER A 251 10.30 10.63 -12.01
N VAL A 252 10.00 11.42 -11.01
CA VAL A 252 8.60 11.66 -10.57
C VAL A 252 8.24 13.01 -11.11
N LEU A 253 7.58 13.02 -12.28
CA LEU A 253 6.87 14.20 -12.72
C LEU A 253 5.92 14.59 -11.59
N GLU A 254 6.25 15.66 -10.87
CA GLU A 254 5.37 16.19 -9.83
C GLU A 254 4.03 16.56 -10.47
N SER A 255 2.98 16.65 -9.68
CA SER A 255 1.65 17.04 -10.22
C SER A 255 1.70 18.36 -11.00
N THR A 256 2.62 19.24 -10.62
CA THR A 256 2.90 20.52 -11.29
C THR A 256 3.53 20.29 -12.67
N ASP A 257 4.49 19.38 -12.79
CA ASP A 257 5.15 19.06 -14.06
C ASP A 257 4.18 18.43 -15.08
N LEU A 258 3.26 17.56 -14.61
CA LEU A 258 2.23 16.97 -15.46
C LEU A 258 1.23 18.00 -15.98
N GLN A 259 0.98 19.07 -15.22
CA GLN A 259 0.10 20.16 -15.62
C GLN A 259 0.77 21.16 -16.57
N GLU A 260 2.10 21.19 -16.62
CA GLU A 260 2.89 22.04 -17.51
C GLU A 260 3.13 21.39 -18.88
N LEU A 261 2.96 20.07 -19.01
CA LEU A 261 3.07 19.37 -20.30
C LEU A 261 2.08 19.93 -21.32
N SER A 262 2.41 19.91 -22.60
CA SER A 262 1.40 20.09 -23.64
C SER A 262 0.42 18.91 -23.67
N GLY A 263 -0.77 19.06 -24.24
CA GLY A 263 -1.71 17.95 -24.40
C GLY A 263 -1.08 16.78 -25.13
N VAL A 264 -0.37 17.06 -26.22
CA VAL A 264 0.32 16.05 -27.05
C VAL A 264 1.46 15.36 -26.27
N ASP A 265 2.19 16.08 -25.44
CA ASP A 265 3.26 15.47 -24.64
C ASP A 265 2.71 14.62 -23.51
N PHE A 266 1.55 14.98 -22.97
CA PHE A 266 0.84 14.15 -22.02
C PHE A 266 0.35 12.84 -22.66
N GLU A 267 -0.21 12.89 -23.88
CA GLU A 267 -0.60 11.71 -24.65
C GLU A 267 0.60 10.81 -24.96
N LYS A 268 1.76 11.38 -25.36
CA LYS A 268 3.02 10.63 -25.57
C LYS A 268 3.53 9.97 -24.28
N LEU A 269 3.44 10.67 -23.15
CA LEU A 269 3.80 10.10 -21.86
C LEU A 269 2.95 8.86 -21.57
N VAL A 270 1.63 8.96 -21.73
CA VAL A 270 0.70 7.84 -21.51
C VAL A 270 1.01 6.69 -22.48
N ALA A 271 1.19 6.94 -23.76
CA ALA A 271 1.57 5.91 -24.73
C ALA A 271 2.86 5.19 -24.33
N GLY A 272 3.89 5.94 -23.92
CA GLY A 272 5.15 5.36 -23.44
C GLY A 272 5.01 4.56 -22.14
N LEU A 273 4.07 4.89 -21.24
CA LEU A 273 3.74 4.06 -20.08
C LEU A 273 3.12 2.74 -20.52
N LEU A 274 2.15 2.78 -21.41
CA LEU A 274 1.45 1.61 -21.93
C LEU A 274 2.39 0.65 -22.66
N ASP A 275 3.33 1.16 -23.48
CA ASP A 275 4.35 0.34 -24.15
C ASP A 275 5.19 -0.44 -23.12
N ARG A 276 5.60 0.23 -22.03
CA ARG A 276 6.37 -0.42 -20.94
C ARG A 276 5.54 -1.40 -20.12
N MET A 277 4.21 -1.24 -20.08
CA MET A 277 3.28 -2.23 -19.52
C MET A 277 3.06 -3.43 -20.45
N GLY A 278 3.63 -3.40 -21.67
CA GLY A 278 3.56 -4.49 -22.65
C GLY A 278 2.42 -4.37 -23.66
N PHE A 279 1.78 -3.22 -23.76
CA PHE A 279 0.87 -2.92 -24.84
C PHE A 279 1.65 -2.50 -26.11
N GLN A 280 1.03 -2.69 -27.26
CA GLN A 280 1.46 -2.08 -28.52
C GLN A 280 0.58 -0.85 -28.78
N THR A 281 1.17 0.35 -28.69
CA THR A 281 0.42 1.60 -28.76
C THR A 281 0.47 2.25 -30.13
N GLU A 282 -0.62 2.92 -30.49
CA GLU A 282 -0.77 3.74 -31.66
C GLU A 282 -1.46 5.06 -31.27
N MET A 283 -0.80 6.20 -31.51
CA MET A 283 -1.39 7.51 -31.27
C MET A 283 -2.32 7.89 -32.42
N THR A 284 -3.52 8.39 -32.10
CA THR A 284 -4.47 8.83 -33.08
C THR A 284 -4.12 10.24 -33.60
N LYS A 285 -4.53 10.57 -34.84
CA LYS A 285 -4.35 11.91 -35.40
C LYS A 285 -5.49 12.82 -34.94
N THR A 286 -5.15 14.01 -34.53
CA THR A 286 -5.85 15.03 -33.74
C THR A 286 -7.24 15.54 -34.25
N SER A 287 -7.96 14.90 -35.17
CA SER A 287 -9.26 15.39 -35.59
C SER A 287 -10.19 14.30 -36.13
N GLY A 288 -11.29 14.07 -35.40
CA GLY A 288 -12.42 13.28 -35.91
C GLY A 288 -12.74 11.97 -35.18
N ASP A 289 -11.93 11.52 -34.24
CA ASP A 289 -11.98 10.14 -33.70
C ASP A 289 -12.72 10.01 -32.35
N GLY A 290 -13.72 10.87 -32.09
CA GLY A 290 -14.54 10.75 -30.87
C GLY A 290 -13.79 10.98 -29.58
N GLY A 291 -12.58 11.62 -29.63
CA GLY A 291 -11.77 11.92 -28.46
C GLY A 291 -10.87 10.77 -28.01
N ILE A 292 -10.62 9.78 -28.86
CA ILE A 292 -9.63 8.71 -28.60
C ILE A 292 -8.24 9.29 -28.88
N ASP A 293 -7.34 9.25 -27.90
CA ASP A 293 -5.99 9.80 -28.02
C ASP A 293 -4.94 8.71 -28.24
N VAL A 294 -5.11 7.53 -27.60
CA VAL A 294 -4.23 6.36 -27.76
C VAL A 294 -5.04 5.08 -27.93
N ILE A 295 -4.64 4.29 -28.93
CA ILE A 295 -5.12 2.93 -29.15
C ILE A 295 -4.03 1.98 -28.67
N ALA A 296 -4.36 1.01 -27.84
CA ALA A 296 -3.40 0.06 -27.33
C ALA A 296 -3.89 -1.37 -27.52
N ASN A 297 -3.04 -2.24 -28.08
CA ASN A 297 -3.33 -3.64 -28.27
C ASN A 297 -2.48 -4.48 -27.31
N LEU A 298 -3.12 -5.37 -26.56
CA LEU A 298 -2.44 -6.32 -25.68
C LEU A 298 -2.50 -7.72 -26.29
N ASN A 299 -1.35 -8.25 -26.68
CA ASN A 299 -1.23 -9.60 -27.25
C ASN A 299 -0.94 -10.64 -26.16
N ARG A 300 -1.96 -10.95 -25.33
CA ARG A 300 -1.86 -11.99 -24.30
C ARG A 300 -3.06 -12.94 -24.41
N ALA A 301 -2.82 -14.24 -24.24
CA ALA A 301 -3.89 -15.21 -24.16
C ALA A 301 -4.83 -14.88 -22.99
N ILE A 302 -6.14 -15.01 -23.21
CA ILE A 302 -7.24 -14.79 -22.25
C ILE A 302 -7.56 -13.32 -21.96
N VAL A 303 -6.55 -12.44 -21.76
CA VAL A 303 -6.74 -11.03 -21.39
C VAL A 303 -6.34 -10.05 -22.49
N GLY A 304 -5.98 -10.57 -23.67
CA GLY A 304 -5.61 -9.76 -24.82
C GLY A 304 -6.79 -9.05 -25.46
N GLY A 305 -6.49 -7.98 -26.22
CA GLY A 305 -7.51 -7.26 -26.99
C GLY A 305 -7.13 -5.80 -27.23
N ARG A 306 -8.08 -5.07 -27.78
CA ARG A 306 -7.96 -3.65 -28.14
C ARG A 306 -8.53 -2.79 -27.02
N TYR A 307 -7.73 -1.84 -26.56
CA TYR A 307 -8.05 -0.87 -25.52
C TYR A 307 -8.01 0.55 -26.10
N LEU A 308 -8.93 1.39 -25.68
CA LEU A 308 -8.96 2.78 -26.09
C LEU A 308 -8.70 3.68 -24.90
N PHE A 309 -7.87 4.69 -25.08
CA PHE A 309 -7.50 5.65 -24.05
C PHE A 309 -7.87 7.07 -24.47
N GLN A 310 -8.49 7.80 -23.55
CA GLN A 310 -8.66 9.24 -23.66
C GLN A 310 -7.86 9.92 -22.55
N CYS A 311 -7.06 10.92 -22.93
CA CYS A 311 -6.15 11.65 -22.06
C CYS A 311 -6.60 13.10 -21.92
N LYS A 312 -6.87 13.57 -20.70
CA LYS A 312 -7.24 14.96 -20.45
C LYS A 312 -6.35 15.60 -19.40
N ARG A 313 -5.55 16.55 -19.85
CA ARG A 313 -4.70 17.37 -18.99
C ARG A 313 -5.49 18.57 -18.47
N TYR A 314 -5.84 18.53 -17.20
CA TYR A 314 -6.54 19.62 -16.53
C TYR A 314 -5.86 20.03 -15.23
N VAL A 315 -6.02 21.28 -14.82
CA VAL A 315 -5.59 21.73 -13.49
C VAL A 315 -6.45 21.08 -12.40
N ALA A 316 -5.91 20.92 -11.20
CA ALA A 316 -6.47 20.14 -10.09
C ALA A 316 -7.96 20.43 -9.78
N ASN A 317 -8.42 21.66 -9.98
CA ASN A 317 -9.80 22.07 -9.67
C ASN A 317 -10.78 21.89 -10.85
N ASN A 318 -10.31 21.49 -12.02
CA ASN A 318 -11.15 21.27 -13.20
C ASN A 318 -11.50 19.79 -13.35
N LEU A 319 -12.59 19.36 -12.71
CA LEU A 319 -13.00 17.96 -12.66
C LEU A 319 -13.62 17.47 -13.96
N ILE A 320 -13.37 16.22 -14.31
CA ILE A 320 -14.01 15.53 -15.44
C ILE A 320 -15.46 15.19 -15.09
N GLY A 321 -16.38 15.68 -15.91
CA GLY A 321 -17.83 15.43 -15.75
C GLY A 321 -18.33 14.22 -16.53
N ALA A 322 -19.49 13.70 -16.16
CA ALA A 322 -20.16 12.58 -16.82
C ALA A 322 -20.45 12.77 -18.33
N PRO A 323 -20.69 13.98 -18.87
CA PRO A 323 -20.85 14.18 -20.32
C PRO A 323 -19.64 13.70 -21.13
N MET A 324 -18.41 14.05 -20.72
CA MET A 324 -17.20 13.64 -21.42
C MET A 324 -17.03 12.10 -21.44
N LEU A 325 -17.39 11.45 -20.33
CA LEU A 325 -17.33 9.99 -20.27
C LEU A 325 -18.39 9.32 -21.16
N ARG A 326 -19.56 9.94 -21.34
CA ARG A 326 -20.59 9.43 -22.27
C ARG A 326 -20.11 9.49 -23.71
N ASP A 327 -19.49 10.60 -24.12
CA ASP A 327 -18.94 10.77 -25.46
C ASP A 327 -17.84 9.73 -25.72
N PHE A 328 -16.92 9.56 -24.78
CA PHE A 328 -15.88 8.56 -24.86
C PHE A 328 -16.44 7.12 -24.88
N TYR A 329 -17.41 6.81 -24.03
CA TYR A 329 -18.07 5.50 -24.03
C TYR A 329 -18.74 5.16 -25.36
N GLY A 330 -19.32 6.18 -26.02
CA GLY A 330 -19.85 6.04 -27.38
C GLY A 330 -18.78 5.59 -28.37
N ALA A 331 -17.60 6.19 -28.34
CA ALA A 331 -16.47 5.82 -29.18
C ALA A 331 -15.95 4.40 -28.86
N VAL A 332 -15.81 4.05 -27.58
CA VAL A 332 -15.38 2.71 -27.14
C VAL A 332 -16.35 1.62 -27.63
N THR A 333 -17.65 1.90 -27.55
CA THR A 333 -18.69 0.96 -27.99
C THR A 333 -18.69 0.81 -29.52
N ALA A 334 -18.52 1.91 -30.26
CA ALA A 334 -18.47 1.90 -31.73
C ALA A 334 -17.26 1.12 -32.26
N ASP A 335 -16.09 1.24 -31.63
CA ASP A 335 -14.85 0.51 -31.98
C ASP A 335 -14.91 -0.96 -31.56
N ARG A 336 -15.83 -1.36 -30.69
CA ARG A 336 -15.89 -2.69 -30.06
C ARG A 336 -14.64 -3.04 -29.27
N ALA A 337 -14.01 -2.05 -28.66
CA ALA A 337 -12.84 -2.25 -27.81
C ALA A 337 -13.20 -3.09 -26.57
N VAL A 338 -12.23 -3.86 -26.08
CA VAL A 338 -12.39 -4.67 -24.86
C VAL A 338 -12.63 -3.78 -23.64
N LYS A 339 -11.97 -2.60 -23.62
CA LYS A 339 -12.08 -1.66 -22.50
C LYS A 339 -11.74 -0.24 -22.94
N GLY A 340 -12.45 0.73 -22.38
CA GLY A 340 -12.10 2.15 -22.43
C GLY A 340 -11.49 2.59 -21.12
N VAL A 341 -10.42 3.38 -21.21
CA VAL A 341 -9.69 3.94 -20.06
C VAL A 341 -9.60 5.45 -20.22
N PHE A 342 -10.09 6.20 -19.24
CA PHE A 342 -10.02 7.66 -19.23
C PHE A 342 -8.99 8.13 -18.22
N ILE A 343 -7.95 8.85 -18.66
CA ILE A 343 -6.83 9.29 -17.85
C ILE A 343 -6.83 10.82 -17.74
N THR A 344 -6.68 11.35 -16.51
CA THR A 344 -6.61 12.78 -16.29
C THR A 344 -5.57 13.18 -15.26
N THR A 345 -5.02 14.40 -15.40
CA THR A 345 -4.17 15.05 -14.39
C THR A 345 -4.98 15.79 -13.31
N SER A 346 -6.31 15.63 -13.31
CA SER A 346 -7.21 16.16 -12.28
C SER A 346 -7.98 15.01 -11.61
N ASP A 347 -9.26 15.20 -11.34
CA ASP A 347 -10.13 14.18 -10.75
C ASP A 347 -11.50 14.12 -11.46
N PHE A 348 -12.34 13.18 -11.07
CA PHE A 348 -13.67 12.94 -11.63
C PHE A 348 -14.75 13.41 -10.66
N THR A 349 -15.84 13.96 -11.19
CA THR A 349 -17.03 14.23 -10.37
C THR A 349 -17.67 12.92 -9.89
N ALA A 350 -18.44 12.96 -8.80
CA ALA A 350 -19.18 11.80 -8.30
C ALA A 350 -20.06 11.14 -9.37
N GLN A 351 -20.76 11.97 -10.18
CA GLN A 351 -21.59 11.50 -11.30
C GLN A 351 -20.77 10.83 -12.41
N ALA A 352 -19.54 11.31 -12.66
CA ALA A 352 -18.63 10.70 -13.63
C ALA A 352 -18.16 9.32 -13.13
N ARG A 353 -17.82 9.19 -11.85
CA ARG A 353 -17.42 7.91 -11.26
C ARG A 353 -18.56 6.89 -11.31
N GLU A 354 -19.77 7.29 -10.89
CA GLU A 354 -20.96 6.43 -10.97
C GLU A 354 -21.27 5.97 -12.41
N PHE A 355 -21.12 6.87 -13.37
CA PHE A 355 -21.29 6.51 -14.78
C PHE A 355 -20.22 5.54 -15.24
N GLY A 356 -18.94 5.80 -14.97
CA GLY A 356 -17.82 4.94 -15.33
C GLY A 356 -17.98 3.52 -14.79
N ASP A 357 -18.29 3.39 -13.50
CA ASP A 357 -18.52 2.10 -12.84
C ASP A 357 -19.68 1.33 -13.49
N ARG A 358 -20.79 2.03 -13.82
CA ARG A 358 -21.97 1.41 -14.42
C ARG A 358 -21.71 0.86 -15.83
N VAL A 359 -20.86 1.51 -16.62
CA VAL A 359 -20.60 1.13 -18.01
C VAL A 359 -19.27 0.40 -18.20
N GLY A 360 -18.50 0.19 -17.13
CA GLY A 360 -17.23 -0.56 -17.15
C GLY A 360 -16.04 0.22 -17.71
N LEU A 361 -16.10 1.56 -17.74
CA LEU A 361 -14.94 2.39 -18.04
C LEU A 361 -13.96 2.40 -16.87
N GLU A 362 -12.67 2.33 -17.15
CA GLU A 362 -11.63 2.55 -16.15
C GLU A 362 -11.28 4.03 -16.07
N LEU A 363 -11.27 4.56 -14.85
CA LEU A 363 -11.02 5.97 -14.58
C LEU A 363 -9.72 6.12 -13.79
N ILE A 364 -8.72 6.76 -14.39
CA ILE A 364 -7.41 7.00 -13.81
C ILE A 364 -7.27 8.49 -13.52
N ALA A 365 -7.41 8.88 -12.27
CA ALA A 365 -7.17 10.24 -11.79
C ALA A 365 -5.68 10.46 -11.46
N LEU A 366 -5.31 11.69 -11.11
CA LEU A 366 -3.92 12.06 -10.83
C LEU A 366 -3.20 11.12 -9.84
N PRO A 367 -3.77 10.67 -8.70
CA PRO A 367 -3.06 9.78 -7.79
C PRO A 367 -2.69 8.44 -8.41
N GLN A 368 -3.62 7.81 -9.14
CA GLN A 368 -3.39 6.54 -9.84
C GLN A 368 -2.41 6.70 -11.00
N LEU A 369 -2.50 7.83 -11.73
CA LEU A 369 -1.55 8.14 -12.80
C LEU A 369 -0.12 8.30 -12.27
N GLN A 370 0.05 8.96 -11.14
CA GLN A 370 1.36 9.09 -10.49
C GLN A 370 1.93 7.74 -10.05
N GLU A 371 1.07 6.82 -9.62
CA GLU A 371 1.48 5.45 -9.29
C GLU A 371 1.95 4.70 -10.55
N LEU A 372 1.22 4.79 -11.65
CA LEU A 372 1.62 4.22 -12.93
C LEU A 372 2.93 4.82 -13.47
N ILE A 373 3.12 6.14 -13.36
CA ILE A 373 4.37 6.79 -13.73
C ILE A 373 5.52 6.30 -12.85
N ARG A 374 5.28 6.09 -11.57
CA ARG A 374 6.30 5.57 -10.64
C ARG A 374 6.70 4.15 -10.99
N GLU A 375 5.75 3.31 -11.39
CA GLU A 375 5.98 1.90 -11.71
C GLU A 375 6.56 1.72 -13.13
N TYR A 376 6.01 2.43 -14.12
CA TYR A 376 6.31 2.23 -15.55
C TYR A 376 6.87 3.47 -16.25
N GLY A 377 7.14 4.56 -15.54
CA GLY A 377 7.62 5.82 -16.14
C GLY A 377 8.97 5.71 -16.86
N PRO A 378 9.36 6.73 -17.63
CA PRO A 378 10.64 6.74 -18.34
C PRO A 378 11.78 6.60 -17.34
N ARG A 379 12.60 5.57 -17.54
CA ARG A 379 13.84 5.34 -16.80
C ARG A 379 14.95 5.97 -17.61
N GLU A 380 15.60 7.01 -17.10
CA GLU A 380 16.77 7.54 -17.76
C GLU A 380 17.85 6.45 -17.89
N ASN A 381 18.20 6.16 -19.15
CA ASN A 381 19.36 5.44 -19.67
C ASN A 381 19.83 4.16 -18.96
N SER A 382 19.34 3.02 -19.45
CA SER A 382 20.20 1.82 -19.51
C SER A 382 21.12 1.94 -20.74
N PRO A 383 22.45 1.74 -20.63
CA PRO A 383 23.37 1.80 -21.76
C PRO A 383 23.35 0.55 -22.66
N THR A 384 22.21 -0.11 -22.83
CA THR A 384 22.09 -1.37 -23.61
C THR A 384 21.26 -1.25 -24.89
N ASP A 385 20.71 -0.07 -25.23
CA ASP A 385 19.97 0.08 -26.49
C ASP A 385 20.78 0.67 -27.66
N SER A 386 22.11 0.70 -27.56
CA SER A 386 22.98 1.19 -28.64
C SER A 386 23.85 0.09 -29.29
N VAL A 387 23.39 -1.16 -29.33
CA VAL A 387 24.07 -2.20 -30.14
C VAL A 387 23.02 -3.07 -30.82
N CYS A 388 22.40 -2.57 -31.86
CA CYS A 388 21.73 -3.35 -32.90
C CYS A 388 21.41 -2.48 -34.13
N GLU A 389 22.38 -1.72 -34.60
CA GLU A 389 22.44 -1.30 -36.01
C GLU A 389 23.93 -1.26 -36.36
N VAL A 390 24.42 -2.25 -37.04
CA VAL A 390 25.40 -2.29 -38.10
C VAL A 390 25.84 -3.74 -38.34
N SER A 391 25.33 -4.38 -39.34
CA SER A 391 26.07 -5.13 -40.34
C SER A 391 25.14 -6.03 -41.17
N ALA A 392 24.55 -5.41 -42.14
CA ALA A 392 24.22 -6.10 -43.39
C ALA A 392 25.05 -5.44 -44.48
N VAL A 393 26.27 -5.86 -44.61
CA VAL A 393 27.11 -5.60 -45.82
C VAL A 393 27.49 -6.96 -46.35
N SER A 394 26.90 -7.23 -47.50
CA SER A 394 27.38 -8.01 -48.64
C SER A 394 28.66 -8.82 -48.45
N ASP A 395 28.59 -10.12 -48.75
CA ASP A 395 29.60 -10.79 -49.52
C ASP A 395 28.98 -11.65 -50.62
N SER A 396 29.04 -11.11 -51.81
CA SER A 396 28.99 -11.82 -53.07
C SER A 396 30.45 -12.16 -53.43
N VAL A 397 30.81 -13.42 -53.48
CA VAL A 397 31.57 -14.14 -54.56
C VAL A 397 31.32 -15.63 -54.37
#